data_d15d6875b3641128581d07f8c75f39fa
#
_entry.id   d15d6875b3641128581d07f8c75f39fa
#
_cell.length_a   1.000
_cell.length_b   1.000
_cell.length_c   1.000
_cell.angle_alpha   90.00
_cell.angle_beta   90.00
_cell.angle_gamma   90.00
#
_symmetry.space_group_name_H-M   'P 1'
#
loop_
_entity.id
_entity.type
_entity.pdbx_description
1 polymer ?
#
loop_
_entity_poly.entity_id
_entity_poly.type
_entity_poly.pdbx_seq_one_letter_code
_entity_poly.pdbx_strand_id
1 'polypeptide(L)'
;ADIDGAISPLKNAIKQVNTWMKPEKRGTLFPLNLLGGRSRIEFQPLGVVGCISPWNFPVQLTFAPLAGILAAGNRTMIKPSEYSPETSDLMKSLIESSFDPDEMAVFTGGPDVGQAFSELAFDHLLFTGATSVAKHVMRSAAENLVPVTLELGGKSPVIIGRSADIKLAARNVMNGNTMNAGQICLAPDYVMVAEEDRDEFVEAARTAVTEMFPTLKDNEDYTSIIN
;
A
#
# COMPACT_ATOMS: atom_id res chain seq x y z
N ALA A 1 14.39 1.06 -1.39
CA ALA A 1 13.18 0.27 -1.09
C ALA A 1 11.93 0.95 -1.65
N ASP A 2 11.63 2.21 -1.28
CA ASP A 2 10.39 2.92 -1.67
C ASP A 2 10.28 3.07 -3.21
N ILE A 3 11.31 3.58 -3.87
CA ILE A 3 11.32 3.76 -5.34
C ILE A 3 11.27 2.42 -6.09
N ASP A 4 12.06 1.44 -5.67
CA ASP A 4 12.06 0.11 -6.32
C ASP A 4 10.72 -0.61 -6.14
N GLY A 5 10.11 -0.44 -4.95
CA GLY A 5 8.77 -0.94 -4.65
C GLY A 5 7.69 -0.33 -5.53
N ALA A 6 7.86 0.90 -5.99
CA ALA A 6 6.96 1.56 -6.94
C ALA A 6 7.18 1.07 -8.39
N ILE A 7 8.43 0.89 -8.79
CA ILE A 7 8.79 0.54 -10.19
C ILE A 7 8.34 -0.88 -10.55
N SER A 8 8.49 -1.83 -9.63
CA SER A 8 8.22 -3.25 -9.91
C SER A 8 6.77 -3.54 -10.32
N PRO A 9 5.74 -3.06 -9.61
CA PRO A 9 4.34 -3.22 -10.02
C PRO A 9 4.03 -2.57 -11.38
N LEU A 10 4.59 -1.38 -11.65
CA LEU A 10 4.42 -0.69 -12.93
C LEU A 10 4.98 -1.49 -14.10
N LYS A 11 6.21 -2.02 -13.97
CA LYS A 11 6.81 -2.90 -14.98
C LYS A 11 6.01 -4.18 -15.20
N ASN A 12 5.47 -4.76 -14.11
CA ASN A 12 4.62 -5.93 -14.22
C ASN A 12 3.30 -5.61 -14.95
N ALA A 13 2.66 -4.49 -14.62
CA ALA A 13 1.43 -4.06 -15.29
C ALA A 13 1.65 -3.85 -16.81
N ILE A 14 2.71 -3.15 -17.20
CA ILE A 14 3.08 -2.98 -18.63
C ILE A 14 3.22 -4.33 -19.34
N LYS A 15 3.87 -5.30 -18.69
CA LYS A 15 4.07 -6.65 -19.25
C LYS A 15 2.79 -7.45 -19.35
N GLN A 16 1.86 -7.27 -18.41
CA GLN A 16 0.71 -8.15 -18.23
C GLN A 16 -0.61 -7.56 -18.78
N VAL A 17 -0.73 -6.26 -19.00
CA VAL A 17 -1.99 -5.59 -19.35
C VAL A 17 -2.70 -6.24 -20.54
N ASN A 18 -1.96 -6.59 -21.59
CA ASN A 18 -2.51 -7.28 -22.78
C ASN A 18 -3.08 -8.67 -22.48
N THR A 19 -2.71 -9.28 -21.37
CA THR A 19 -3.24 -10.55 -20.89
C THR A 19 -4.44 -10.32 -20.01
N TRP A 20 -4.36 -9.36 -19.09
CA TRP A 20 -5.43 -9.05 -18.14
C TRP A 20 -6.69 -8.50 -18.78
N MET A 21 -6.57 -7.74 -19.87
CA MET A 21 -7.71 -7.18 -20.58
C MET A 21 -8.48 -8.19 -21.44
N LYS A 22 -8.00 -9.44 -21.56
CA LYS A 22 -8.68 -10.46 -22.38
C LYS A 22 -9.98 -10.91 -21.71
N PRO A 23 -11.09 -11.01 -22.49
CA PRO A 23 -12.34 -11.55 -21.96
C PRO A 23 -12.18 -12.99 -21.46
N GLU A 24 -12.81 -13.30 -20.35
CA GLU A 24 -12.88 -14.65 -19.78
C GLU A 24 -14.14 -15.37 -20.22
N LYS A 25 -14.01 -16.52 -20.89
CA LYS A 25 -15.16 -17.36 -21.25
C LYS A 25 -15.79 -17.96 -20.00
N ARG A 26 -17.12 -18.03 -20.00
CA ARG A 26 -17.94 -18.65 -18.94
C ARG A 26 -18.88 -19.66 -19.53
N GLY A 27 -19.34 -20.61 -18.70
CA GLY A 27 -20.37 -21.55 -19.07
C GLY A 27 -21.70 -20.86 -19.38
N THR A 28 -22.35 -21.22 -20.47
CA THR A 28 -23.67 -20.69 -20.83
C THR A 28 -24.74 -21.66 -20.33
N LEU A 29 -25.82 -21.12 -19.74
CA LEU A 29 -26.91 -21.91 -19.20
C LEU A 29 -27.65 -22.70 -20.31
N PHE A 30 -28.08 -23.92 -19.95
CA PHE A 30 -29.02 -24.72 -20.79
C PHE A 30 -30.39 -24.02 -20.86
N PRO A 31 -31.06 -23.97 -22.01
CA PRO A 31 -30.69 -24.56 -23.31
C PRO A 31 -29.89 -23.59 -24.23
N LEU A 32 -29.54 -22.37 -23.78
CA LEU A 32 -28.91 -21.37 -24.61
C LEU A 32 -27.57 -21.82 -25.23
N ASN A 33 -26.82 -22.68 -24.51
CA ASN A 33 -25.59 -23.28 -25.02
C ASN A 33 -25.81 -24.13 -26.29
N LEU A 34 -26.95 -24.82 -26.38
CA LEU A 34 -27.33 -25.63 -27.56
C LEU A 34 -27.74 -24.75 -28.74
N LEU A 35 -28.23 -23.55 -28.48
CA LEU A 35 -28.64 -22.56 -29.48
C LEU A 35 -27.52 -21.65 -29.94
N GLY A 36 -26.24 -21.95 -29.59
CA GLY A 36 -25.07 -21.18 -29.95
C GLY A 36 -24.81 -20.00 -29.04
N GLY A 37 -25.52 -19.88 -27.91
CA GLY A 37 -25.26 -18.85 -26.89
C GLY A 37 -23.85 -18.94 -26.32
N ARG A 38 -23.22 -17.81 -26.05
CA ARG A 38 -21.89 -17.68 -25.46
C ARG A 38 -21.92 -16.68 -24.34
N SER A 39 -21.28 -17.02 -23.21
CA SER A 39 -21.12 -16.13 -22.06
C SER A 39 -19.66 -15.81 -21.83
N ARG A 40 -19.37 -14.55 -21.51
CA ARG A 40 -18.01 -14.08 -21.18
C ARG A 40 -18.07 -12.95 -20.16
N ILE A 41 -16.99 -12.78 -19.43
CA ILE A 41 -16.74 -11.59 -18.61
C ILE A 41 -15.81 -10.68 -19.39
N GLU A 42 -16.17 -9.43 -19.52
CA GLU A 42 -15.32 -8.37 -20.08
C GLU A 42 -14.93 -7.42 -18.96
N PHE A 43 -13.61 -7.15 -18.84
CA PHE A 43 -13.10 -6.19 -17.87
C PHE A 43 -13.18 -4.79 -18.48
N GLN A 44 -13.74 -3.87 -17.71
CA GLN A 44 -13.87 -2.46 -18.10
C GLN A 44 -13.40 -1.56 -16.98
N PRO A 45 -12.94 -0.32 -17.28
CA PRO A 45 -12.60 0.66 -16.25
C PRO A 45 -13.85 1.00 -15.41
N LEU A 46 -13.63 1.28 -14.13
CA LEU A 46 -14.68 1.78 -13.24
C LEU A 46 -15.02 3.23 -13.55
N GLY A 47 -14.03 4.05 -13.90
CA GLY A 47 -14.17 5.48 -14.16
C GLY A 47 -13.06 6.28 -13.49
N VAL A 48 -13.39 7.12 -12.51
CA VAL A 48 -12.44 7.94 -11.75
C VAL A 48 -12.17 7.29 -10.39
N VAL A 49 -10.91 6.95 -10.14
CA VAL A 49 -10.47 6.36 -8.88
C VAL A 49 -9.74 7.41 -8.04
N GLY A 50 -10.23 7.63 -6.81
CA GLY A 50 -9.51 8.41 -5.81
C GLY A 50 -8.45 7.56 -5.11
N CYS A 51 -7.26 8.13 -4.86
CA CYS A 51 -6.18 7.47 -4.14
C CYS A 51 -5.63 8.40 -3.04
N ILE A 52 -5.83 8.03 -1.78
CA ILE A 52 -5.25 8.71 -0.62
C ILE A 52 -4.08 7.87 -0.12
N SER A 53 -2.87 8.42 -0.19
CA SER A 53 -1.64 7.68 0.13
C SER A 53 -0.92 8.23 1.37
N PRO A 54 -0.19 7.37 2.11
CA PRO A 54 0.43 7.69 3.38
C PRO A 54 1.85 8.27 3.21
N TRP A 55 2.48 8.56 4.34
CA TRP A 55 3.80 9.19 4.43
C TRP A 55 4.97 8.21 4.59
N ASN A 56 4.72 6.97 5.01
CA ASN A 56 5.80 6.05 5.40
C ASN A 56 6.54 5.41 4.21
N PHE A 57 5.85 5.21 3.10
CA PHE A 57 6.40 4.87 1.78
C PHE A 57 5.66 5.68 0.71
N PRO A 58 5.89 7.00 0.67
CA PRO A 58 5.04 7.91 -0.11
C PRO A 58 5.08 7.63 -1.61
N VAL A 59 6.21 7.18 -2.15
CA VAL A 59 6.34 6.85 -3.58
C VAL A 59 5.72 5.49 -3.87
N GLN A 60 6.10 4.45 -3.12
CA GLN A 60 5.60 3.09 -3.35
C GLN A 60 4.09 3.00 -3.17
N LEU A 61 3.57 3.51 -2.04
CA LEU A 61 2.14 3.38 -1.71
C LEU A 61 1.24 4.33 -2.50
N THR A 62 1.83 5.22 -3.29
CA THR A 62 1.13 5.98 -4.33
C THR A 62 1.20 5.26 -5.67
N PHE A 63 2.38 4.94 -6.18
CA PHE A 63 2.55 4.44 -7.55
C PHE A 63 2.28 2.95 -7.73
N ALA A 64 2.44 2.13 -6.69
CA ALA A 64 2.14 0.70 -6.82
C ALA A 64 0.65 0.43 -7.07
N PRO A 65 -0.31 1.03 -6.34
CA PRO A 65 -1.73 0.94 -6.68
C PRO A 65 -2.07 1.52 -8.06
N LEU A 66 -1.41 2.62 -8.46
CA LEU A 66 -1.63 3.23 -9.77
C LEU A 66 -1.33 2.28 -10.92
N ALA A 67 -0.41 1.32 -10.75
CA ALA A 67 -0.14 0.30 -11.76
C ALA A 67 -1.40 -0.49 -12.15
N GLY A 68 -2.23 -0.86 -11.17
CA GLY A 68 -3.51 -1.54 -11.40
C GLY A 68 -4.60 -0.60 -11.89
N ILE A 69 -4.68 0.59 -11.32
CA ILE A 69 -5.69 1.60 -11.67
C ILE A 69 -5.56 1.99 -13.15
N LEU A 70 -4.35 2.31 -13.60
CA LEU A 70 -4.07 2.70 -14.98
C LEU A 70 -4.18 1.51 -15.95
N ALA A 71 -3.68 0.32 -15.56
CA ALA A 71 -3.80 -0.87 -16.40
C ALA A 71 -5.25 -1.27 -16.67
N ALA A 72 -6.17 -0.96 -15.75
CA ALA A 72 -7.61 -1.15 -15.94
C ALA A 72 -8.27 -0.04 -16.78
N GLY A 73 -7.53 1.00 -17.19
CA GLY A 73 -8.03 2.11 -17.99
C GLY A 73 -8.78 3.19 -17.20
N ASN A 74 -8.60 3.25 -15.88
CA ASN A 74 -9.22 4.27 -15.05
C ASN A 74 -8.45 5.59 -15.09
N ARG A 75 -9.17 6.68 -14.87
CA ARG A 75 -8.61 7.97 -14.49
C ARG A 75 -8.37 8.01 -12.99
N THR A 76 -7.48 8.87 -12.52
CA THR A 76 -7.18 8.91 -11.09
C THR A 76 -6.94 10.31 -10.55
N MET A 77 -7.42 10.54 -9.35
CA MET A 77 -7.06 11.69 -8.52
C MET A 77 -6.28 11.18 -7.32
N ILE A 78 -5.22 11.89 -6.95
CA ILE A 78 -4.30 11.46 -5.89
C ILE A 78 -4.21 12.55 -4.82
N LYS A 79 -4.36 12.15 -3.57
CA LYS A 79 -4.08 12.99 -2.39
C LYS A 79 -2.95 12.35 -1.59
N PRO A 80 -1.69 12.75 -1.79
CA PRO A 80 -0.56 12.26 -0.99
C PRO A 80 -0.59 12.87 0.42
N SER A 81 0.25 12.31 1.31
CA SER A 81 0.29 12.75 2.70
C SER A 81 0.91 14.14 2.87
N GLU A 82 0.34 14.93 3.75
CA GLU A 82 0.86 16.22 4.22
C GLU A 82 2.12 16.11 5.08
N TYR A 83 2.41 14.92 5.62
CA TYR A 83 3.63 14.67 6.41
C TYR A 83 4.89 14.48 5.56
N SER A 84 4.76 14.37 4.23
CA SER A 84 5.88 14.29 3.29
C SER A 84 5.75 15.34 2.17
N PRO A 85 5.70 16.65 2.49
CA PRO A 85 5.31 17.70 1.55
C PRO A 85 6.23 17.79 0.34
N GLU A 86 7.54 17.74 0.53
CA GLU A 86 8.51 17.84 -0.57
C GLU A 86 8.37 16.67 -1.56
N THR A 87 8.19 15.45 -1.04
CA THR A 87 7.93 14.28 -1.89
C THR A 87 6.60 14.40 -2.62
N SER A 88 5.58 14.92 -1.95
CA SER A 88 4.24 15.11 -2.51
C SER A 88 4.24 16.14 -3.64
N ASP A 89 4.96 17.25 -3.47
CA ASP A 89 5.11 18.30 -4.48
C ASP A 89 5.95 17.82 -5.68
N LEU A 90 7.00 17.01 -5.43
CA LEU A 90 7.76 16.37 -6.51
C LEU A 90 6.89 15.40 -7.31
N MET A 91 6.11 14.55 -6.64
CA MET A 91 5.18 13.63 -7.32
C MET A 91 4.15 14.40 -8.15
N LYS A 92 3.61 15.49 -7.60
CA LYS A 92 2.70 16.38 -8.32
C LYS A 92 3.35 16.91 -9.60
N SER A 93 4.53 17.49 -9.50
CA SER A 93 5.27 18.05 -10.64
C SER A 93 5.55 17.00 -11.73
N LEU A 94 5.95 15.79 -11.33
CA LEU A 94 6.20 14.67 -12.25
C LEU A 94 4.93 14.24 -12.98
N ILE A 95 3.83 14.13 -12.27
CA ILE A 95 2.53 13.72 -12.85
C ILE A 95 2.02 14.80 -13.80
N GLU A 96 2.00 16.06 -13.38
CA GLU A 96 1.55 17.18 -14.20
C GLU A 96 2.39 17.38 -15.47
N SER A 97 3.67 16.98 -15.46
CA SER A 97 4.54 17.03 -16.64
C SER A 97 4.33 15.85 -17.62
N SER A 98 3.63 14.81 -17.20
CA SER A 98 3.57 13.52 -17.93
C SER A 98 2.16 13.10 -18.34
N PHE A 99 1.13 13.65 -17.70
CA PHE A 99 -0.28 13.31 -17.93
C PHE A 99 -1.14 14.55 -18.03
N ASP A 100 -2.21 14.46 -18.82
CA ASP A 100 -3.23 15.47 -18.81
C ASP A 100 -4.00 15.47 -17.47
N PRO A 101 -4.44 16.64 -16.95
CA PRO A 101 -5.21 16.73 -15.70
C PRO A 101 -6.48 15.87 -15.70
N ASP A 102 -7.06 15.61 -16.88
CA ASP A 102 -8.22 14.75 -17.05
C ASP A 102 -7.90 13.26 -16.95
N GLU A 103 -6.62 12.86 -17.02
CA GLU A 103 -6.16 11.49 -16.87
C GLU A 103 -5.68 11.24 -15.44
N MET A 104 -4.83 12.13 -14.92
CA MET A 104 -4.24 12.02 -13.59
C MET A 104 -3.98 13.39 -12.98
N ALA A 105 -4.46 13.61 -11.75
CA ALA A 105 -4.26 14.86 -11.03
C ALA A 105 -3.84 14.62 -9.57
N VAL A 106 -2.99 15.50 -9.02
CA VAL A 106 -2.50 15.44 -7.64
C VAL A 106 -2.94 16.67 -6.86
N PHE A 107 -3.54 16.43 -5.70
CA PHE A 107 -4.03 17.46 -4.78
C PHE A 107 -3.25 17.40 -3.48
N THR A 108 -2.29 18.31 -3.29
CA THR A 108 -1.55 18.45 -2.03
C THR A 108 -2.33 19.31 -1.03
N GLY A 109 -2.13 19.10 0.25
CA GLY A 109 -2.77 19.85 1.32
C GLY A 109 -2.99 19.06 2.58
N GLY A 110 -3.52 19.71 3.60
CA GLY A 110 -3.71 19.17 4.94
C GLY A 110 -4.95 18.26 5.09
N PRO A 111 -5.34 17.99 6.35
CA PRO A 111 -6.49 17.15 6.65
C PRO A 111 -7.82 17.67 6.08
N ASP A 112 -7.97 18.98 5.93
CA ASP A 112 -9.14 19.64 5.31
C ASP A 112 -9.27 19.25 3.83
N VAL A 113 -8.17 19.25 3.09
CA VAL A 113 -8.13 18.78 1.69
C VAL A 113 -8.43 17.28 1.65
N GLY A 114 -7.89 16.49 2.59
CA GLY A 114 -8.17 15.05 2.71
C GLY A 114 -9.64 14.74 2.96
N GLN A 115 -10.29 15.54 3.80
CA GLN A 115 -11.72 15.43 4.06
C GLN A 115 -12.53 15.76 2.80
N ALA A 116 -12.32 16.93 2.20
CA ALA A 116 -13.00 17.34 0.97
C ALA A 116 -12.79 16.33 -0.17
N PHE A 117 -11.58 15.77 -0.29
CA PHE A 117 -11.27 14.73 -1.25
C PHE A 117 -12.11 13.46 -1.02
N SER A 118 -12.29 13.03 0.23
CA SER A 118 -13.07 11.84 0.56
C SER A 118 -14.58 11.99 0.36
N GLU A 119 -15.08 13.23 0.20
CA GLU A 119 -16.48 13.58 -0.08
C GLU A 119 -16.81 13.57 -1.58
N LEU A 120 -15.81 13.43 -2.46
CA LEU A 120 -16.05 13.41 -3.90
C LEU A 120 -16.71 12.09 -4.35
N ALA A 121 -17.55 12.18 -5.36
CA ALA A 121 -18.27 11.05 -5.94
C ALA A 121 -17.38 10.23 -6.89
N PHE A 122 -16.38 9.56 -6.36
CA PHE A 122 -15.54 8.63 -7.11
C PHE A 122 -16.29 7.37 -7.52
N ASP A 123 -15.81 6.68 -8.54
CA ASP A 123 -16.26 5.33 -8.88
C ASP A 123 -15.59 4.26 -7.98
N HIS A 124 -14.46 4.61 -7.36
CA HIS A 124 -13.78 3.85 -6.32
C HIS A 124 -12.84 4.75 -5.53
N LEU A 125 -12.66 4.49 -4.23
CA LEU A 125 -11.71 5.21 -3.39
C LEU A 125 -10.76 4.24 -2.70
N LEU A 126 -9.47 4.37 -2.97
CA LEU A 126 -8.40 3.67 -2.28
C LEU A 126 -7.83 4.59 -1.18
N PHE A 127 -7.75 4.06 0.02
CA PHE A 127 -7.14 4.73 1.17
C PHE A 127 -6.09 3.83 1.81
N THR A 128 -4.89 4.36 2.00
CA THR A 128 -3.84 3.72 2.81
C THR A 128 -3.48 4.64 3.97
N GLY A 129 -3.61 4.15 5.21
CA GLY A 129 -3.33 4.97 6.39
C GLY A 129 -3.87 4.41 7.70
N ALA A 130 -4.10 5.30 8.67
CA ALA A 130 -4.57 4.92 10.00
C ALA A 130 -6.04 4.48 10.01
N THR A 131 -6.35 3.42 10.78
CA THR A 131 -7.72 2.89 10.94
C THR A 131 -8.71 3.96 11.44
N SER A 132 -8.27 4.88 12.29
CA SER A 132 -9.11 5.97 12.77
C SER A 132 -9.55 6.90 11.65
N VAL A 133 -8.64 7.25 10.73
CA VAL A 133 -8.92 8.08 9.57
C VAL A 133 -9.77 7.33 8.54
N ALA A 134 -9.48 6.05 8.30
CA ALA A 134 -10.27 5.20 7.40
C ALA A 134 -11.77 5.19 7.73
N LYS A 135 -12.12 5.21 9.02
CA LYS A 135 -13.53 5.30 9.45
C LYS A 135 -14.21 6.60 9.00
N HIS A 136 -13.48 7.71 8.95
CA HIS A 136 -14.01 8.97 8.41
C HIS A 136 -14.14 8.89 6.90
N VAL A 137 -13.11 8.41 6.21
CA VAL A 137 -13.12 8.20 4.75
C VAL A 137 -14.31 7.33 4.33
N MET A 138 -14.54 6.20 5.01
CA MET A 138 -15.69 5.33 4.73
C MET A 138 -17.03 6.03 4.92
N ARG A 139 -17.18 6.85 5.97
CA ARG A 139 -18.44 7.60 6.18
C ARG A 139 -18.69 8.61 5.08
N SER A 140 -17.66 9.39 4.69
CA SER A 140 -17.76 10.35 3.60
C SER A 140 -18.09 9.64 2.27
N ALA A 141 -17.39 8.55 1.94
CA ALA A 141 -17.62 7.78 0.74
C ALA A 141 -19.03 7.18 0.66
N ALA A 142 -19.61 6.79 1.81
CA ALA A 142 -20.94 6.21 1.90
C ALA A 142 -22.05 7.17 1.44
N GLU A 143 -21.90 8.50 1.62
CA GLU A 143 -22.88 9.50 1.19
C GLU A 143 -23.08 9.47 -0.34
N ASN A 144 -22.08 9.08 -1.10
CA ASN A 144 -22.11 8.94 -2.56
C ASN A 144 -22.09 7.48 -3.02
N LEU A 145 -22.25 6.50 -2.09
CA LEU A 145 -22.18 5.06 -2.36
C LEU A 145 -20.86 4.63 -3.03
N VAL A 146 -19.76 5.33 -2.77
CA VAL A 146 -18.45 5.03 -3.33
C VAL A 146 -17.87 3.76 -2.68
N PRO A 147 -17.55 2.72 -3.47
CA PRO A 147 -16.82 1.57 -2.97
C PRO A 147 -15.42 1.96 -2.50
N VAL A 148 -14.97 1.38 -1.37
CA VAL A 148 -13.66 1.70 -0.81
C VAL A 148 -12.77 0.46 -0.70
N THR A 149 -11.46 0.63 -0.95
CA THR A 149 -10.41 -0.29 -0.55
C THR A 149 -9.57 0.36 0.53
N LEU A 150 -9.40 -0.32 1.64
CA LEU A 150 -8.70 0.21 2.81
C LEU A 150 -7.47 -0.64 3.10
N GLU A 151 -6.30 -0.03 3.01
CA GLU A 151 -5.02 -0.57 3.44
C GLU A 151 -4.62 0.10 4.76
N LEU A 152 -4.56 -0.67 5.83
CA LEU A 152 -4.47 -0.15 7.19
C LEU A 152 -3.26 -0.72 7.94
N GLY A 153 -2.98 -0.13 9.10
CA GLY A 153 -1.97 -0.66 10.00
C GLY A 153 -2.40 -1.95 10.69
N GLY A 154 -1.46 -2.59 11.33
CA GLY A 154 -1.67 -3.83 12.06
C GLY A 154 -0.77 -3.93 13.28
N LYS A 155 -0.99 -5.00 14.06
CA LYS A 155 -0.16 -5.45 15.19
C LYS A 155 0.31 -6.86 14.84
N SER A 156 1.30 -6.93 13.92
CA SER A 156 1.75 -8.20 13.31
C SER A 156 2.47 -9.09 14.33
N PRO A 157 1.88 -10.25 14.72
CA PRO A 157 2.53 -11.19 15.62
C PRO A 157 3.62 -11.98 14.90
N VAL A 158 4.70 -12.27 15.63
CA VAL A 158 5.70 -13.27 15.25
C VAL A 158 5.60 -14.45 16.19
N ILE A 159 5.45 -15.65 15.65
CA ILE A 159 5.40 -16.90 16.42
C ILE A 159 6.66 -17.68 16.12
N ILE A 160 7.49 -17.91 17.14
CA ILE A 160 8.73 -18.69 17.03
C ILE A 160 8.46 -20.09 17.58
N GLY A 161 8.50 -21.07 16.68
CA GLY A 161 8.33 -22.47 17.04
C GLY A 161 9.59 -23.03 17.71
N ARG A 162 9.43 -24.09 18.53
CA ARG A 162 10.53 -24.72 19.30
C ARG A 162 11.66 -25.29 18.45
N SER A 163 11.45 -25.53 17.16
CA SER A 163 12.49 -26.02 16.24
C SER A 163 13.21 -24.89 15.49
N ALA A 164 12.88 -23.63 15.77
CA ALA A 164 13.49 -22.49 15.10
C ALA A 164 14.90 -22.22 15.65
N ASP A 165 15.79 -21.73 14.79
CA ASP A 165 17.03 -21.10 15.22
C ASP A 165 16.71 -19.74 15.82
N ILE A 166 16.88 -19.62 17.14
CA ILE A 166 16.51 -18.42 17.90
C ILE A 166 17.31 -17.19 17.46
N LYS A 167 18.60 -17.34 17.18
CA LYS A 167 19.47 -16.24 16.77
C LYS A 167 19.10 -15.71 15.39
N LEU A 168 18.85 -16.62 14.46
CA LEU A 168 18.39 -16.27 13.10
C LEU A 168 17.00 -15.63 13.16
N ALA A 169 16.09 -16.17 13.96
CA ALA A 169 14.75 -15.62 14.15
C ALA A 169 14.82 -14.20 14.72
N ALA A 170 15.60 -13.97 15.78
CA ALA A 170 15.80 -12.67 16.38
C ALA A 170 16.37 -11.65 15.39
N ARG A 171 17.38 -12.03 14.61
CA ARG A 171 17.97 -11.17 13.58
C ARG A 171 16.95 -10.77 12.53
N ASN A 172 16.14 -11.72 12.04
CA ASN A 172 15.11 -11.45 11.02
C ASN A 172 14.00 -10.56 11.56
N VAL A 173 13.56 -10.78 12.79
CA VAL A 173 12.56 -9.96 13.47
C VAL A 173 13.08 -8.53 13.63
N MET A 174 14.30 -8.36 14.13
CA MET A 174 14.88 -7.02 14.32
C MET A 174 15.12 -6.30 13.00
N ASN A 175 15.59 -7.00 11.97
CA ASN A 175 15.72 -6.41 10.63
C ASN A 175 14.37 -5.91 10.09
N GLY A 176 13.30 -6.70 10.23
CA GLY A 176 11.96 -6.30 9.82
C GLY A 176 11.38 -5.15 10.65
N ASN A 177 11.67 -5.11 11.96
CA ASN A 177 11.18 -4.08 12.86
C ASN A 177 11.96 -2.76 12.74
N THR A 178 13.27 -2.81 12.50
CA THR A 178 14.11 -1.59 12.38
C THR A 178 14.05 -0.94 10.99
N MET A 179 13.59 -1.66 9.98
CA MET A 179 13.37 -1.08 8.65
C MET A 179 12.40 0.09 8.74
N ASN A 180 12.77 1.25 8.18
CA ASN A 180 12.02 2.50 8.26
C ASN A 180 11.61 2.87 9.71
N ALA A 181 12.45 2.54 10.69
CA ALA A 181 12.21 2.71 12.13
C ALA A 181 10.88 2.07 12.62
N GLY A 182 10.49 0.94 12.02
CA GLY A 182 9.24 0.25 12.34
C GLY A 182 7.96 0.89 11.79
N GLN A 183 8.09 1.96 11.01
CA GLN A 183 6.96 2.69 10.43
C GLN A 183 6.39 1.99 9.20
N ILE A 184 6.01 0.71 9.37
CA ILE A 184 5.51 -0.19 8.32
C ILE A 184 4.25 -0.88 8.84
N CYS A 185 3.20 -0.94 8.02
CA CYS A 185 1.92 -1.56 8.38
C CYS A 185 2.03 -3.05 8.78
N LEU A 186 3.05 -3.77 8.30
CA LEU A 186 3.33 -5.18 8.62
C LEU A 186 4.64 -5.39 9.40
N ALA A 187 5.21 -4.35 9.98
CA ALA A 187 6.39 -4.53 10.84
C ALA A 187 6.08 -5.53 11.98
N PRO A 188 7.01 -6.42 12.32
CA PRO A 188 6.90 -7.26 13.50
C PRO A 188 6.60 -6.40 14.73
N ASP A 189 5.47 -6.63 15.42
CA ASP A 189 5.06 -5.80 16.55
C ASP A 189 5.33 -6.48 17.89
N TYR A 190 4.95 -7.75 18.01
CA TYR A 190 5.24 -8.54 19.21
C TYR A 190 5.64 -9.98 18.85
N VAL A 191 6.42 -10.57 19.75
CA VAL A 191 6.99 -11.92 19.55
C VAL A 191 6.45 -12.86 20.61
N MET A 192 5.92 -13.99 20.15
CA MET A 192 5.57 -15.14 20.99
C MET A 192 6.68 -16.20 20.82
N VAL A 193 7.40 -16.46 21.89
CA VAL A 193 8.47 -17.43 21.95
C VAL A 193 8.27 -18.30 23.20
N ALA A 194 8.79 -19.53 23.21
CA ALA A 194 8.73 -20.38 24.38
C ALA A 194 9.44 -19.70 25.57
N GLU A 195 8.93 -19.90 26.80
CA GLU A 195 9.46 -19.21 27.97
C GLU A 195 10.95 -19.53 28.21
N GLU A 196 11.34 -20.76 27.97
CA GLU A 196 12.72 -21.22 28.07
C GLU A 196 13.68 -20.54 27.08
N ASP A 197 13.20 -20.09 25.91
CA ASP A 197 13.98 -19.47 24.85
C ASP A 197 13.95 -17.93 24.90
N ARG A 198 13.13 -17.34 25.79
CA ARG A 198 12.89 -15.91 25.88
C ARG A 198 14.16 -15.08 26.06
N ASP A 199 14.98 -15.47 27.03
CA ASP A 199 16.18 -14.70 27.38
C ASP A 199 17.26 -14.82 26.28
N GLU A 200 17.37 -15.98 25.62
CA GLU A 200 18.24 -16.15 24.46
C GLU A 200 17.76 -15.26 23.29
N PHE A 201 16.44 -15.22 23.04
CA PHE A 201 15.87 -14.36 22.01
C PHE A 201 16.17 -12.89 22.27
N VAL A 202 15.99 -12.41 23.51
CA VAL A 202 16.23 -10.99 23.87
C VAL A 202 17.70 -10.60 23.66
N GLU A 203 18.64 -11.45 24.09
CA GLU A 203 20.08 -11.18 23.91
C GLU A 203 20.48 -11.24 22.41
N ALA A 204 19.92 -12.18 21.66
CA ALA A 204 20.16 -12.27 20.23
C ALA A 204 19.57 -11.06 19.47
N ALA A 205 18.38 -10.60 19.87
CA ALA A 205 17.75 -9.39 19.30
C ALA A 205 18.58 -8.13 19.59
N ARG A 206 19.06 -7.97 20.83
CA ARG A 206 19.94 -6.86 21.22
C ARG A 206 21.23 -6.86 20.40
N THR A 207 21.88 -8.02 20.28
CA THR A 207 23.09 -8.21 19.48
C THR A 207 22.83 -7.82 18.02
N ALA A 208 21.75 -8.33 17.42
CA ALA A 208 21.40 -8.06 16.04
C ALA A 208 21.20 -6.56 15.77
N VAL A 209 20.49 -5.84 16.66
CA VAL A 209 20.28 -4.39 16.52
C VAL A 209 21.62 -3.64 16.64
N THR A 210 22.48 -4.01 17.60
CA THR A 210 23.78 -3.37 17.79
C THR A 210 24.72 -3.58 16.60
N GLU A 211 24.66 -4.75 15.98
CA GLU A 211 25.43 -5.06 14.75
C GLU A 211 24.93 -4.26 13.54
N MET A 212 23.61 -4.14 13.37
CA MET A 212 23.02 -3.37 12.27
C MET A 212 23.17 -1.85 12.45
N PHE A 213 22.96 -1.38 13.68
CA PHE A 213 22.96 0.04 14.02
C PHE A 213 23.77 0.27 15.31
N PRO A 214 25.11 0.41 15.22
CA PRO A 214 25.95 0.67 16.39
C PRO A 214 25.56 1.93 17.17
N THR A 215 24.98 2.89 16.49
CA THR A 215 24.33 4.09 17.06
C THR A 215 22.96 4.27 16.42
N LEU A 216 21.98 4.78 17.16
CA LEU A 216 20.66 5.14 16.60
C LEU A 216 20.56 6.65 16.43
N LYS A 217 21.12 7.40 17.40
CA LYS A 217 21.14 8.86 17.34
C LYS A 217 22.22 9.30 16.34
N ASP A 218 21.87 10.26 15.50
CA ASP A 218 22.74 10.84 14.48
C ASP A 218 23.33 9.78 13.49
N ASN A 219 22.54 8.73 13.20
CA ASN A 219 22.90 7.67 12.28
C ASN A 219 22.21 7.88 10.94
N GLU A 220 22.96 8.13 9.88
CA GLU A 220 22.45 8.37 8.53
C GLU A 220 21.77 7.14 7.91
N ASP A 221 22.10 5.92 8.40
CA ASP A 221 21.52 4.66 7.94
C ASP A 221 20.22 4.29 8.66
N TYR A 222 19.82 5.06 9.71
CA TYR A 222 18.62 4.78 10.48
C TYR A 222 17.58 5.88 10.31
N THR A 223 16.40 5.51 9.78
CA THR A 223 15.32 6.45 9.50
C THR A 223 14.78 7.11 10.78
N SER A 224 14.54 8.40 10.75
CA SER A 224 13.88 9.11 11.84
C SER A 224 12.37 8.82 11.89
N ILE A 225 11.79 8.91 13.10
CA ILE A 225 10.34 8.92 13.27
C ILE A 225 9.78 10.22 12.69
N ILE A 226 8.66 10.13 11.97
CA ILE A 226 8.11 11.25 11.20
C ILE A 226 7.53 12.37 12.10
N ASN A 227 6.97 12.03 13.27
CA ASN A 227 6.33 12.96 14.22
C ASN A 227 6.35 12.44 15.66
#